data_b8805033294bb64999981372614e2de4
#
_entry.id   b8805033294bb64999981372614e2de4
#
_cell.length_a   1.000
_cell.length_b   1.000
_cell.length_c   1.000
_cell.angle_alpha   90.00
_cell.angle_beta   90.00
_cell.angle_gamma   90.00
#
_symmetry.space_group_name_H-M   'P 1'
#
loop_
_entity.id
_entity.type
_entity.pdbx_description
1 polymer ?
#
loop_
_entity_poly.entity_id
_entity_poly.type
_entity_poly.pdbx_seq_one_letter_code
_entity_poly.pdbx_strand_id
1 'polypeptide(L)'
;GRRDKLKRKSMGIIADKFASRVYITDDNPRNENPASIRKSIIKYCPNAIEIPNRKTAITKAIKDLNLYETLLIAGKGHEKVQIIKDKKYNFDDLKIVRNLLKL
;
A
#
# COMPACT_ATOMS: atom_id res chain seq x y z
N GLY A 1 7.50 15.45 3.51
CA GLY A 1 8.39 16.47 3.03
C GLY A 1 8.56 16.42 1.51
N ARG A 2 9.41 17.25 0.96
CA ARG A 2 9.65 17.33 -0.49
C ARG A 2 10.14 15.99 -1.05
N ARG A 3 11.04 15.34 -0.33
CA ARG A 3 11.60 14.03 -0.73
C ARG A 3 10.50 12.97 -0.81
N ASP A 4 9.59 12.97 0.15
CA ASP A 4 8.48 12.02 0.18
C ASP A 4 7.51 12.25 -0.97
N LYS A 5 7.25 13.50 -1.33
CA LYS A 5 6.38 13.83 -2.47
C LYS A 5 6.96 13.33 -3.79
N LEU A 6 8.28 13.49 -3.99
CA LEU A 6 8.95 12.99 -5.19
C LEU A 6 8.92 11.48 -5.24
N LYS A 7 9.11 10.81 -4.10
CA LYS A 7 9.05 9.36 -4.01
C LYS A 7 7.66 8.83 -4.36
N ARG A 8 6.60 9.48 -3.85
CA ARG A 8 5.21 9.11 -4.15
C ARG A 8 4.90 9.25 -5.63
N LYS A 9 5.35 10.33 -6.25
CA LYS A 9 5.21 10.53 -7.69
C LYS A 9 5.88 9.41 -8.47
N SER A 10 7.12 9.10 -8.16
CA SER A 10 7.87 8.04 -8.82
C SER A 10 7.21 6.68 -8.67
N MET A 11 6.74 6.36 -7.47
CA MET A 11 6.04 5.10 -7.20
C MET A 11 4.76 4.98 -8.03
N GLY A 12 3.97 6.05 -8.09
CA GLY A 12 2.74 6.07 -8.87
C GLY A 12 2.99 5.85 -10.35
N ILE A 13 3.98 6.54 -10.91
CA ILE A 13 4.33 6.42 -12.33
C ILE A 13 4.79 5.01 -12.65
N ILE A 14 5.68 4.44 -11.83
CA ILE A 14 6.22 3.10 -12.06
C ILE A 14 5.12 2.05 -11.95
N ALA A 15 4.28 2.15 -10.93
CA ALA A 15 3.18 1.21 -10.75
C ALA A 15 2.20 1.27 -11.92
N ASP A 16 1.84 2.45 -12.36
CA ASP A 16 0.93 2.64 -13.49
C ASP A 16 1.49 2.02 -14.78
N LYS A 17 2.80 2.15 -14.98
CA LYS A 17 3.44 1.68 -16.21
C LYS A 17 3.63 0.16 -16.25
N PHE A 18 4.01 -0.44 -15.12
CA PHE A 18 4.49 -1.83 -15.10
C PHE A 18 3.54 -2.83 -14.45
N ALA A 19 2.64 -2.41 -13.57
CA ALA A 19 1.74 -3.32 -12.88
C ALA A 19 0.42 -3.48 -13.64
N SER A 20 -0.11 -4.71 -13.67
CA SER A 20 -1.43 -4.97 -14.29
C SER A 20 -2.56 -4.42 -13.44
N ARG A 21 -2.42 -4.50 -12.12
CA ARG A 21 -3.36 -3.95 -11.15
C ARG A 21 -2.59 -3.30 -10.02
N VAL A 22 -3.11 -2.19 -9.52
CA VAL A 22 -2.50 -1.45 -8.43
C VAL A 22 -3.55 -1.17 -7.36
N TYR A 23 -3.19 -1.45 -6.12
CA TYR A 23 -3.99 -1.11 -4.95
C TYR A 23 -3.22 -0.08 -4.14
N ILE A 24 -3.86 1.05 -3.84
CA ILE A 24 -3.25 2.10 -3.02
C ILE A 24 -3.91 2.10 -1.66
N THR A 25 -3.10 1.97 -0.63
CA THR A 25 -3.56 1.83 0.75
C THR A 25 -2.66 2.61 1.69
N ASP A 26 -3.05 2.66 2.96
CA ASP A 26 -2.29 3.38 3.98
C ASP A 26 -1.07 2.59 4.43
N ASP A 27 0.00 3.33 4.69
CA ASP A 27 1.21 2.82 5.31
C ASP A 27 1.42 3.57 6.64
N ASN A 28 2.44 4.38 6.78
CA ASN A 28 2.72 5.17 7.97
C ASN A 28 2.48 6.66 7.69
N PRO A 29 1.23 7.16 7.80
CA PRO A 29 0.95 8.55 7.50
C PRO A 29 1.53 9.51 8.52
N ARG A 30 1.80 9.06 9.74
CA ARG A 30 2.28 9.88 10.86
C ARG A 30 1.34 11.05 11.10
N ASN A 31 1.82 12.30 10.88
CA ASN A 31 1.00 13.50 11.07
C ASN A 31 0.34 13.98 9.78
N GLU A 32 0.60 13.34 8.65
CA GLU A 32 -0.05 13.68 7.40
C GLU A 32 -1.44 13.06 7.32
N ASN A 33 -2.32 13.71 6.56
CA ASN A 33 -3.64 13.16 6.29
C ASN A 33 -3.50 11.96 5.35
N PRO A 34 -3.95 10.75 5.75
CA PRO A 34 -3.80 9.56 4.91
C PRO A 34 -4.48 9.68 3.55
N ALA A 35 -5.65 10.31 3.50
CA ALA A 35 -6.37 10.51 2.23
C ALA A 35 -5.57 11.39 1.27
N SER A 36 -4.88 12.41 1.78
CA SER A 36 -4.03 13.27 0.96
C SER A 36 -2.84 12.51 0.38
N ILE A 37 -2.26 11.60 1.16
CA ILE A 37 -1.15 10.76 0.70
C ILE A 37 -1.63 9.86 -0.44
N ARG A 38 -2.74 9.16 -0.25
CA ARG A 38 -3.32 8.29 -1.29
C ARG A 38 -3.62 9.07 -2.56
N LYS A 39 -4.24 10.24 -2.42
CA LYS A 39 -4.60 11.10 -3.54
C LYS A 39 -3.36 11.53 -4.34
N SER A 40 -2.26 11.84 -3.66
CA SER A 40 -1.02 12.25 -4.33
C SER A 40 -0.40 11.13 -5.15
N ILE A 41 -0.59 9.88 -4.77
CA ILE A 41 -0.11 8.72 -5.53
C ILE A 41 -1.06 8.43 -6.70
N ILE A 42 -2.38 8.43 -6.46
CA ILE A 42 -3.40 8.16 -7.46
C ILE A 42 -3.33 9.15 -8.62
N LYS A 43 -2.91 10.37 -8.37
CA LYS A 43 -2.70 11.36 -9.41
C LYS A 43 -1.82 10.83 -10.55
N TYR A 44 -0.83 10.00 -10.23
CA TYR A 44 0.10 9.41 -11.19
C TYR A 44 -0.22 7.95 -11.51
N CYS A 45 -1.27 7.41 -10.94
CA CYS A 45 -1.74 6.05 -11.17
C CYS A 45 -3.27 6.04 -11.16
N PRO A 46 -3.91 6.65 -12.16
CA PRO A 46 -5.36 6.95 -12.11
C PRO A 46 -6.26 5.72 -12.15
N ASN A 47 -5.76 4.58 -12.61
CA ASN A 47 -6.55 3.35 -12.66
C ASN A 47 -6.40 2.49 -11.39
N ALA A 48 -5.68 2.98 -10.38
CA ALA A 48 -5.49 2.25 -9.15
C ALA A 48 -6.79 2.13 -8.35
N ILE A 49 -6.87 1.04 -7.59
CA ILE A 49 -7.97 0.80 -6.65
C ILE A 49 -7.56 1.34 -5.30
N GLU A 50 -8.32 2.28 -4.76
CA GLU A 50 -8.04 2.88 -3.47
C GLU A 50 -8.76 2.12 -2.35
N ILE A 51 -8.00 1.55 -1.41
CA ILE A 51 -8.52 0.87 -0.25
C ILE A 51 -7.74 1.34 0.97
N PRO A 52 -8.30 2.25 1.79
CA PRO A 52 -7.57 2.84 2.91
C PRO A 52 -7.04 1.82 3.92
N ASN A 53 -7.85 0.86 4.30
CA ASN A 53 -7.44 -0.16 5.26
C ASN A 53 -6.46 -1.14 4.63
N ARG A 54 -5.25 -1.19 5.17
CA ARG A 54 -4.17 -1.99 4.60
C ARG A 54 -4.45 -3.49 4.62
N LYS A 55 -5.02 -4.00 5.69
CA LYS A 55 -5.39 -5.43 5.76
C LYS A 55 -6.44 -5.78 4.71
N THR A 56 -7.44 -4.93 4.54
CA THR A 56 -8.48 -5.11 3.51
C THR A 56 -7.88 -5.07 2.11
N ALA A 57 -6.95 -4.15 1.86
CA ALA A 57 -6.26 -4.04 0.58
C ALA A 57 -5.46 -5.30 0.26
N ILE A 58 -4.69 -5.79 1.21
CA ILE A 58 -3.89 -7.02 1.04
C ILE A 58 -4.81 -8.22 0.80
N THR A 59 -5.89 -8.34 1.56
CA THR A 59 -6.86 -9.42 1.40
C THR A 59 -7.45 -9.43 0.00
N LYS A 60 -7.88 -8.26 -0.49
CA LYS A 60 -8.46 -8.15 -1.82
C LYS A 60 -7.43 -8.45 -2.91
N ALA A 61 -6.22 -7.93 -2.77
CA ALA A 61 -5.15 -8.17 -3.74
C ALA A 61 -4.84 -9.66 -3.87
N ILE A 62 -4.80 -10.39 -2.75
CA ILE A 62 -4.57 -11.83 -2.76
C ILE A 62 -5.73 -12.57 -3.42
N LYS A 63 -6.98 -12.18 -3.12
CA LYS A 63 -8.16 -12.79 -3.73
C LYS A 63 -8.21 -12.57 -5.24
N ASP A 64 -7.77 -11.42 -5.70
CA ASP A 64 -7.80 -11.05 -7.12
C ASP A 64 -6.60 -11.60 -7.90
N LEU A 65 -5.61 -12.15 -7.20
CA LEU A 65 -4.38 -12.65 -7.82
C LEU A 65 -4.67 -13.87 -8.69
N ASN A 66 -4.33 -13.78 -9.96
CA ASN A 66 -4.49 -14.87 -10.92
C ASN A 66 -3.26 -15.76 -10.96
N LEU A 67 -3.43 -16.95 -11.54
CA LEU A 67 -2.34 -17.89 -11.77
C LEU A 67 -1.24 -17.19 -12.61
N TYR A 68 0.01 -17.38 -12.21
CA TYR A 68 1.21 -16.78 -12.84
C TYR A 68 1.38 -15.27 -12.59
N GLU A 69 0.54 -14.67 -11.75
CA GLU A 69 0.76 -13.30 -11.30
C GLU A 69 1.57 -13.26 -10.01
N THR A 70 2.30 -12.18 -9.81
CA THR A 70 3.06 -11.94 -8.58
C THR A 70 2.52 -10.71 -7.89
N LEU A 71 2.30 -10.80 -6.59
CA LEU A 71 1.88 -9.66 -5.76
C LEU A 71 3.11 -9.06 -5.08
N LEU A 72 3.34 -7.77 -5.33
CA LEU A 72 4.35 -6.99 -4.63
C LEU A 72 3.67 -6.10 -3.60
N ILE A 73 4.09 -6.22 -2.34
CA ILE A 73 3.63 -5.35 -1.27
C ILE A 73 4.77 -4.40 -0.93
N ALA A 74 4.55 -3.11 -1.16
CA ALA A 74 5.58 -2.09 -1.00
C ALA A 74 5.24 -1.12 0.14
N GLY A 75 6.25 -0.40 0.59
CA GLY A 75 6.13 0.64 1.59
C GLY A 75 6.58 0.19 2.96
N LYS A 76 5.80 -0.64 3.63
CA LYS A 76 6.03 -1.02 5.02
C LYS A 76 7.24 -1.95 5.22
N GLY A 77 7.45 -2.89 4.30
CA GLY A 77 8.58 -3.81 4.40
C GLY A 77 8.56 -4.65 5.66
N HIS A 78 9.62 -4.54 6.47
CA HIS A 78 9.77 -5.28 7.73
C HIS A 78 9.13 -4.60 8.92
N GLU A 79 8.56 -3.43 8.77
CA GLU A 79 7.92 -2.73 9.88
C GLU A 79 6.71 -3.53 10.37
N LYS A 80 6.59 -3.62 11.70
CA LYS A 80 5.52 -4.39 12.36
C LYS A 80 4.49 -3.52 13.04
N VAL A 81 4.57 -2.22 12.82
CA VAL A 81 3.66 -1.25 13.39
C VAL A 81 3.20 -0.26 12.33
N GLN A 82 2.02 0.27 12.51
CA GLN A 82 1.50 1.37 11.71
C GLN A 82 1.36 2.59 12.61
N ILE A 83 1.94 3.73 12.20
CA ILE A 83 1.91 4.97 12.98
C ILE A 83 0.91 5.93 12.35
N ILE A 84 -0.13 6.27 13.13
CA ILE A 84 -1.15 7.22 12.71
C ILE A 84 -1.26 8.26 13.84
N LYS A 85 -0.92 9.52 13.56
CA LYS A 85 -0.99 10.63 14.52
C LYS A 85 -0.41 10.25 15.89
N ASP A 86 0.86 9.94 15.95
CA ASP A 86 1.60 9.59 17.18
C ASP A 86 1.16 8.29 17.87
N LYS A 87 0.14 7.62 17.36
CA LYS A 87 -0.27 6.31 17.88
C LYS A 87 0.33 5.19 17.05
N LYS A 88 0.83 4.15 17.73
CA LYS A 88 1.37 2.96 17.09
C LYS A 88 0.32 1.85 17.14
N TYR A 89 0.08 1.23 16.00
CA TYR A 89 -0.80 0.06 15.87
C TYR A 89 0.03 -1.13 15.43
N ASN A 90 -0.21 -2.27 16.03
CA ASN A 90 0.45 -3.50 15.59
C ASN A 90 -0.02 -3.84 14.19
N PHE A 91 0.92 -3.90 13.26
CA PHE A 91 0.61 -4.21 11.87
C PHE A 91 1.82 -4.83 11.18
N ASP A 92 1.67 -6.07 10.77
CA ASP A 92 2.74 -6.85 10.15
C ASP A 92 2.22 -7.45 8.84
N ASP A 93 2.68 -6.92 7.72
CA ASP A 93 2.27 -7.39 6.38
C ASP A 93 2.53 -8.89 6.21
N LEU A 94 3.68 -9.34 6.64
CA LEU A 94 4.06 -10.75 6.51
C LEU A 94 3.12 -11.67 7.28
N LYS A 95 2.76 -11.27 8.50
CA LYS A 95 1.82 -12.03 9.33
C LYS A 95 0.44 -12.11 8.68
N ILE A 96 -0.04 -10.99 8.12
CA ILE A 96 -1.32 -10.95 7.43
C ILE A 96 -1.32 -11.88 6.24
N VAL A 97 -0.29 -11.83 5.41
CA VAL A 97 -0.17 -12.70 4.23
C VAL A 97 -0.12 -14.17 4.64
N ARG A 98 0.68 -14.51 5.66
CA ARG A 98 0.77 -15.88 6.17
C ARG A 98 -0.58 -16.40 6.65
N ASN A 99 -1.32 -15.58 7.40
CA ASN A 99 -2.64 -15.97 7.89
C ASN A 99 -3.63 -16.21 6.75
N LEU A 100 -3.61 -15.36 5.73
CA LEU A 100 -4.49 -15.49 4.57
C LEU A 100 -4.16 -16.73 3.72
N LEU A 101 -2.89 -17.07 3.61
CA LEU A 101 -2.43 -18.24 2.87
C LEU A 101 -2.39 -19.51 3.73
N LYS A 102 -2.65 -19.39 5.02
CA LYS A 102 -2.61 -20.50 5.99
C LYS A 102 -1.25 -21.19 6.04
N LEU A 103 -0.21 -20.40 5.97
CA LEU A 103 1.18 -20.88 6.06
C LEU A 103 1.67 -20.95 7.49
#